data_39fda62fbcac0b054cfa211b6f6bf96f
#
_entry.id   39fda62fbcac0b054cfa211b6f6bf96f
#
_cell.length_a   1.000
_cell.length_b   1.000
_cell.length_c   1.000
_cell.angle_alpha   90.00
_cell.angle_beta   90.00
_cell.angle_gamma   90.00
#
_symmetry.space_group_name_H-M   'P 1'
#
loop_
_entity.id
_entity.type
_entity.pdbx_description
1 polymer ?
#
loop_
_entity_poly.entity_id
_entity_poly.type
_entity_poly.pdbx_seq_one_letter_code
_entity_poly.pdbx_strand_id
1 'polypeptide(L)'
;MRPRVKNSGSLCFDPARLTFSKLVMILSDRAILDAIQRRDIVIEPYDRTCLGTNSYDVHLSPHLACYVDDVIDARKHNQVEHFTIPEDGFVLRPGQTYLGATLEYTETRRFVPFLEGKSSVGRLGIDIHATAGKGDVGFCNHWTLEISVSQPVRVYAEMPIGQLIYFLVEGEVEVDYSNKASAKYNQRSSLPVESMMWKNAF
;
A
#
# COMPACT_ATOMS: atom_id res chain seq x y z
N MET A 1 -31.50 -13.60 65.34
CA MET A 1 -30.12 -13.41 64.88
C MET A 1 -30.12 -13.23 63.37
N ARG A 2 -29.91 -12.04 62.86
CA ARG A 2 -29.82 -11.76 61.41
C ARG A 2 -28.35 -11.60 61.05
N PRO A 3 -27.85 -12.17 59.93
CA PRO A 3 -26.47 -11.99 59.52
C PRO A 3 -26.26 -10.64 58.89
N ARG A 4 -25.15 -9.99 59.25
CA ARG A 4 -24.66 -8.72 58.66
C ARG A 4 -24.20 -8.97 57.23
N VAL A 5 -24.76 -8.18 56.30
CA VAL A 5 -24.27 -8.05 54.94
C VAL A 5 -22.97 -7.21 54.97
N LYS A 6 -21.87 -7.75 54.51
CA LYS A 6 -20.60 -7.03 54.30
C LYS A 6 -20.70 -6.13 53.10
N ASN A 7 -20.36 -4.86 53.27
CA ASN A 7 -20.23 -3.86 52.22
C ASN A 7 -19.34 -4.34 51.07
N SER A 8 -19.88 -4.24 49.87
CA SER A 8 -19.16 -4.34 48.61
C SER A 8 -18.24 -3.13 48.46
N GLY A 9 -16.94 -3.36 48.42
CA GLY A 9 -15.96 -2.32 48.10
C GLY A 9 -16.25 -1.73 46.72
N SER A 10 -16.48 -0.43 46.63
CA SER A 10 -16.52 0.30 45.39
C SER A 10 -15.14 0.25 44.75
N LEU A 11 -15.06 -0.38 43.58
CA LEU A 11 -13.91 -0.24 42.67
C LEU A 11 -13.83 1.24 42.29
N CYS A 12 -12.96 1.99 42.99
CA CYS A 12 -12.57 3.32 42.55
C CYS A 12 -11.84 3.18 41.21
N PHE A 13 -12.48 3.64 40.16
CA PHE A 13 -11.86 3.75 38.82
C PHE A 13 -10.83 4.89 38.93
N ASP A 14 -9.54 4.53 38.91
CA ASP A 14 -8.42 5.48 38.86
C ASP A 14 -8.15 5.83 37.41
N PRO A 15 -8.56 7.01 36.90
CA PRO A 15 -8.33 7.42 35.52
C PRO A 15 -6.85 7.64 35.17
N ALA A 16 -5.95 7.69 36.19
CA ALA A 16 -4.51 7.88 35.99
C ALA A 16 -3.79 6.55 35.64
N ARG A 17 -4.46 5.40 35.68
CA ARG A 17 -3.90 4.07 35.32
C ARG A 17 -4.24 3.58 33.92
N LEU A 18 -4.81 4.39 33.06
CA LEU A 18 -4.79 4.15 31.62
C LEU A 18 -3.36 4.43 31.12
N THR A 19 -2.45 3.51 31.37
CA THR A 19 -1.33 3.33 30.46
C THR A 19 -1.98 3.02 29.11
N PHE A 20 -2.00 4.00 28.21
CA PHE A 20 -2.30 3.77 26.82
C PHE A 20 -1.33 2.72 26.34
N SER A 21 -1.76 1.44 26.29
CA SER A 21 -1.09 0.45 25.47
C SER A 21 -1.03 1.09 24.10
N LYS A 22 0.15 1.12 23.49
CA LYS A 22 0.36 1.72 22.17
C LYS A 22 -0.65 1.09 21.21
N LEU A 23 -1.75 1.80 20.95
CA LEU A 23 -2.74 1.43 19.96
C LEU A 23 -2.05 1.49 18.59
N VAL A 24 -2.35 0.53 17.74
CA VAL A 24 -2.03 0.63 16.31
C VAL A 24 -2.61 1.95 15.82
N MET A 25 -1.76 2.89 15.40
CA MET A 25 -2.20 4.22 15.02
C MET A 25 -1.95 4.44 13.53
N ILE A 26 -3.00 4.90 12.85
CA ILE A 26 -2.95 5.41 11.50
C ILE A 26 -2.61 6.90 11.58
N LEU A 27 -1.76 7.39 10.69
CA LEU A 27 -1.42 8.81 10.63
C LEU A 27 -2.62 9.62 10.11
N SER A 28 -2.90 10.74 10.79
CA SER A 28 -3.81 11.76 10.28
C SER A 28 -3.12 12.59 9.18
N ASP A 29 -3.90 13.41 8.47
CA ASP A 29 -3.39 14.36 7.48
C ASP A 29 -2.26 15.25 8.01
N ARG A 30 -2.41 15.81 9.22
CA ARG A 30 -1.37 16.59 9.88
C ARG A 30 -0.11 15.77 10.16
N ALA A 31 -0.28 14.56 10.67
CA ALA A 31 0.85 13.68 10.95
C ALA A 31 1.58 13.25 9.67
N ILE A 32 0.86 13.05 8.55
CA ILE A 32 1.45 12.80 7.22
C ILE A 32 2.25 14.01 6.76
N LEU A 33 1.69 15.24 6.84
CA LEU A 33 2.40 16.47 6.50
C LEU A 33 3.67 16.67 7.33
N ASP A 34 3.59 16.48 8.63
CA ASP A 34 4.74 16.59 9.52
C ASP A 34 5.82 15.54 9.16
N ALA A 35 5.41 14.31 8.80
CA ALA A 35 6.31 13.26 8.36
C ALA A 35 6.98 13.59 7.02
N ILE A 36 6.25 14.18 6.07
CA ILE A 36 6.81 14.67 4.79
C ILE A 36 7.83 15.80 5.05
N GLN A 37 7.53 16.75 5.91
CA GLN A 37 8.46 17.83 6.27
C GLN A 37 9.76 17.33 6.88
N ARG A 38 9.69 16.26 7.70
CA ARG A 38 10.87 15.61 8.30
C ARG A 38 11.58 14.65 7.36
N ARG A 39 11.04 14.40 6.16
CA ARG A 39 11.48 13.37 5.22
C ARG A 39 11.42 11.95 5.77
N ASP A 40 10.54 11.70 6.73
CA ASP A 40 10.16 10.34 7.16
C ASP A 40 9.25 9.66 6.13
N ILE A 41 8.52 10.46 5.33
CA ILE A 41 7.75 10.07 4.16
C ILE A 41 8.17 10.97 3.00
N VAL A 42 8.38 10.37 1.82
CA VAL A 42 8.58 11.07 0.54
C VAL A 42 7.50 10.65 -0.42
N ILE A 43 6.92 11.59 -1.15
CA ILE A 43 5.95 11.38 -2.23
C ILE A 43 6.32 12.35 -3.36
N GLU A 44 6.61 11.83 -4.54
CA GLU A 44 7.05 12.62 -5.71
C GLU A 44 6.34 12.13 -6.99
N PRO A 45 5.59 13.01 -7.69
CA PRO A 45 5.26 14.37 -7.33
C PRO A 45 4.28 14.45 -6.15
N TYR A 46 4.39 15.48 -5.32
CA TYR A 46 3.46 15.75 -4.24
C TYR A 46 2.40 16.77 -4.67
N ASP A 47 1.13 16.42 -4.48
CA ASP A 47 0.00 17.32 -4.64
C ASP A 47 -0.82 17.39 -3.34
N ARG A 48 -0.98 18.61 -2.80
CA ARG A 48 -1.75 18.83 -1.56
C ARG A 48 -3.20 18.39 -1.66
N THR A 49 -3.79 18.41 -2.85
CA THR A 49 -5.19 18.02 -3.09
C THR A 49 -5.43 16.51 -2.96
N CYS A 50 -4.36 15.71 -3.06
CA CYS A 50 -4.40 14.26 -2.88
C CYS A 50 -4.36 13.83 -1.41
N LEU A 51 -4.09 14.77 -0.48
CA LEU A 51 -4.07 14.46 0.95
C LEU A 51 -5.48 14.42 1.52
N GLY A 52 -5.93 13.22 1.87
CA GLY A 52 -7.18 12.95 2.60
C GLY A 52 -7.02 13.09 4.10
N THR A 53 -8.05 12.72 4.88
CA THR A 53 -8.05 12.82 6.34
C THR A 53 -6.97 11.97 7.02
N ASN A 54 -6.68 10.80 6.46
CA ASN A 54 -5.73 9.81 7.00
C ASN A 54 -5.10 8.95 5.89
N SER A 55 -5.04 9.47 4.69
CA SER A 55 -4.47 8.79 3.52
C SER A 55 -3.95 9.81 2.52
N TYR A 56 -3.18 9.34 1.55
CA TYR A 56 -2.74 10.11 0.40
C TYR A 56 -3.11 9.35 -0.88
N ASP A 57 -3.84 10.01 -1.79
CA ASP A 57 -4.26 9.43 -3.07
C ASP A 57 -3.08 9.29 -4.02
N VAL A 58 -3.02 8.16 -4.72
CA VAL A 58 -2.02 7.89 -5.77
C VAL A 58 -2.70 7.62 -7.10
N HIS A 59 -1.97 7.85 -8.20
CA HIS A 59 -2.48 7.82 -9.55
C HIS A 59 -1.86 6.67 -10.35
N LEU A 60 -2.60 6.19 -11.35
CA LEU A 60 -2.12 5.17 -12.27
C LEU A 60 -1.10 5.78 -13.23
N SER A 61 0.12 5.25 -13.24
CA SER A 61 1.12 5.56 -14.25
C SER A 61 0.59 5.24 -15.67
N PRO A 62 1.05 5.93 -16.72
CA PRO A 62 0.67 5.59 -18.09
C PRO A 62 1.12 4.19 -18.54
N HIS A 63 1.97 3.49 -17.78
CA HIS A 63 2.55 2.22 -18.16
C HIS A 63 1.82 1.05 -17.52
N LEU A 64 1.46 0.08 -18.35
CA LEU A 64 0.96 -1.23 -17.95
C LEU A 64 1.86 -2.33 -18.51
N ALA A 65 1.75 -3.53 -17.95
CA ALA A 65 2.36 -4.72 -18.49
C ALA A 65 1.46 -5.93 -18.32
N CYS A 66 1.63 -6.93 -19.20
CA CYS A 66 0.98 -8.24 -19.11
C CYS A 66 2.01 -9.33 -19.23
N TYR A 67 1.78 -10.45 -18.56
CA TYR A 67 2.57 -11.66 -18.80
C TYR A 67 2.34 -12.18 -20.22
N VAL A 68 3.41 -12.64 -20.86
CA VAL A 68 3.38 -13.13 -22.25
C VAL A 68 2.92 -14.57 -22.32
N ASP A 69 3.29 -15.39 -21.32
CA ASP A 69 2.99 -16.81 -21.28
C ASP A 69 1.56 -17.08 -20.81
N ASP A 70 0.88 -18.07 -21.40
CA ASP A 70 -0.45 -18.54 -20.97
C ASP A 70 -0.40 -19.19 -19.57
N VAL A 71 0.74 -19.80 -19.22
CA VAL A 71 0.96 -20.46 -17.92
C VAL A 71 2.18 -19.84 -17.26
N ILE A 72 1.93 -19.13 -16.16
CA ILE A 72 2.98 -18.53 -15.33
C ILE A 72 3.57 -19.59 -14.42
N ASP A 73 4.91 -19.74 -14.43
CA ASP A 73 5.63 -20.68 -13.57
C ASP A 73 6.36 -19.92 -12.46
N ALA A 74 5.98 -20.16 -11.20
CA ALA A 74 6.56 -19.50 -10.04
C ALA A 74 8.07 -19.73 -9.85
N ARG A 75 8.64 -20.77 -10.49
CA ARG A 75 10.08 -21.08 -10.47
C ARG A 75 10.87 -20.48 -11.63
N LYS A 76 10.20 -19.82 -12.57
CA LYS A 76 10.83 -19.23 -13.75
C LYS A 76 10.67 -17.71 -13.72
N HIS A 77 11.58 -17.04 -14.41
CA HIS A 77 11.40 -15.64 -14.76
C HIS A 77 10.36 -15.57 -15.89
N ASN A 78 9.15 -15.13 -15.55
CA ASN A 78 8.09 -14.97 -16.54
C ASN A 78 8.22 -13.59 -17.18
N GLN A 79 8.28 -13.57 -18.49
CA GLN A 79 8.41 -12.32 -19.25
C GLN A 79 7.11 -11.53 -19.25
N VAL A 80 7.23 -10.21 -19.27
CA VAL A 80 6.12 -9.28 -19.43
C VAL A 80 6.33 -8.41 -20.66
N GLU A 81 5.24 -8.05 -21.29
CA GLU A 81 5.19 -7.05 -22.36
C GLU A 81 4.63 -5.75 -21.77
N HIS A 82 5.40 -4.67 -21.90
CA HIS A 82 5.02 -3.34 -21.47
C HIS A 82 4.32 -2.58 -22.59
N PHE A 83 3.29 -1.82 -22.23
CA PHE A 83 2.59 -0.93 -23.16
C PHE A 83 2.13 0.34 -22.44
N THR A 84 1.80 1.34 -23.22
CA THR A 84 1.31 2.64 -22.69
C THR A 84 -0.18 2.74 -22.88
N ILE A 85 -0.89 3.26 -21.86
CA ILE A 85 -2.31 3.57 -21.94
C ILE A 85 -2.49 4.68 -22.98
N PRO A 86 -3.30 4.44 -24.05
CA PRO A 86 -3.60 5.47 -25.04
C PRO A 86 -4.36 6.65 -24.42
N GLU A 87 -4.36 7.80 -25.12
CA GLU A 87 -5.07 9.01 -24.67
C GLU A 87 -6.59 8.78 -24.50
N ASP A 88 -7.19 7.94 -25.37
CA ASP A 88 -8.60 7.54 -25.28
C ASP A 88 -8.86 6.41 -24.28
N GLY A 89 -7.84 6.03 -23.50
CA GLY A 89 -7.88 5.02 -22.44
C GLY A 89 -7.70 3.59 -22.94
N PHE A 90 -7.50 2.67 -21.98
CA PHE A 90 -7.31 1.25 -22.24
C PHE A 90 -8.42 0.43 -21.54
N VAL A 91 -8.95 -0.59 -22.21
CA VAL A 91 -10.02 -1.44 -21.65
C VAL A 91 -9.40 -2.66 -20.99
N LEU A 92 -9.41 -2.68 -19.65
CA LEU A 92 -9.10 -3.87 -18.86
C LEU A 92 -10.23 -4.90 -19.03
N ARG A 93 -9.86 -6.19 -19.06
CA ARG A 93 -10.82 -7.29 -19.23
C ARG A 93 -10.67 -8.32 -18.11
N PRO A 94 -11.78 -8.96 -17.66
CA PRO A 94 -11.72 -10.05 -16.69
C PRO A 94 -10.87 -11.23 -17.18
N GLY A 95 -10.32 -11.98 -16.23
CA GLY A 95 -9.54 -13.20 -16.51
C GLY A 95 -8.07 -12.95 -16.81
N GLN A 96 -7.60 -11.71 -16.74
CA GLN A 96 -6.21 -11.33 -16.93
C GLN A 96 -5.75 -10.43 -15.78
N THR A 97 -4.51 -10.61 -15.33
CA THR A 97 -3.84 -9.69 -14.40
C THR A 97 -3.01 -8.71 -15.22
N TYR A 98 -3.24 -7.43 -14.98
CA TYR A 98 -2.45 -6.34 -15.55
C TYR A 98 -1.52 -5.80 -14.46
N LEU A 99 -0.24 -5.69 -14.77
CA LEU A 99 0.69 -5.00 -13.90
C LEU A 99 0.65 -3.51 -14.23
N GLY A 100 0.33 -2.70 -13.26
CA GLY A 100 0.39 -1.23 -13.34
C GLY A 100 1.45 -0.69 -12.40
N ALA A 101 1.71 0.59 -12.45
CA ALA A 101 2.56 1.28 -11.48
C ALA A 101 1.86 2.54 -10.97
N THR A 102 2.23 3.00 -9.77
CA THR A 102 1.85 4.34 -9.32
C THR A 102 2.65 5.39 -10.07
N LEU A 103 2.01 6.53 -10.38
CA LEU A 103 2.69 7.70 -10.93
C LEU A 103 3.68 8.24 -9.90
N GLU A 104 3.31 8.21 -8.63
CA GLU A 104 4.12 8.72 -7.53
C GLU A 104 5.21 7.72 -7.14
N TYR A 105 6.42 8.22 -7.04
CA TYR A 105 7.48 7.61 -6.27
C TYR A 105 7.23 7.86 -4.78
N THR A 106 7.40 6.86 -3.95
CA THR A 106 7.19 6.97 -2.50
C THR A 106 8.34 6.36 -1.71
N GLU A 107 8.61 6.95 -0.55
CA GLU A 107 9.59 6.47 0.42
C GLU A 107 9.00 6.52 1.82
N THR A 108 9.27 5.52 2.65
CA THR A 108 8.95 5.55 4.06
C THR A 108 10.12 5.03 4.88
N ARG A 109 10.46 5.73 5.99
CA ARG A 109 11.60 5.39 6.83
C ARG A 109 11.19 4.89 8.21
N ARG A 110 9.99 5.22 8.65
CA ARG A 110 9.53 4.97 10.02
C ARG A 110 8.13 4.37 10.11
N PHE A 111 7.45 4.30 8.99
CA PHE A 111 6.05 3.88 8.93
C PHE A 111 5.89 2.67 8.03
N VAL A 112 4.90 1.84 8.33
CA VAL A 112 4.45 0.81 7.41
C VAL A 112 3.42 1.43 6.47
N PRO A 113 3.68 1.51 5.17
CA PRO A 113 2.71 1.99 4.21
C PRO A 113 1.79 0.84 3.81
N PHE A 114 0.50 1.14 3.68
CA PHE A 114 -0.48 0.27 3.02
C PHE A 114 -1.03 1.00 1.81
N LEU A 115 -0.99 0.34 0.69
CA LEU A 115 -1.65 0.78 -0.52
C LEU A 115 -2.99 0.08 -0.62
N GLU A 116 -4.06 0.85 -0.64
CA GLU A 116 -5.44 0.37 -0.73
C GLU A 116 -6.14 0.97 -1.95
N GLY A 117 -7.10 0.23 -2.52
CA GLY A 117 -7.94 0.76 -3.58
C GLY A 117 -8.87 1.87 -3.09
N LYS A 118 -9.15 2.84 -3.95
CA LYS A 118 -10.17 3.85 -3.64
C LYS A 118 -11.56 3.24 -3.77
N SER A 119 -12.48 3.66 -2.91
CA SER A 119 -13.85 3.15 -2.91
C SER A 119 -14.59 3.39 -4.24
N SER A 120 -14.27 4.47 -4.97
CA SER A 120 -14.81 4.75 -6.31
C SER A 120 -14.24 3.82 -7.38
N VAL A 121 -13.01 3.38 -7.23
CA VAL A 121 -12.34 2.42 -8.13
C VAL A 121 -12.90 1.01 -7.90
N GLY A 122 -13.01 0.59 -6.63
CA GLY A 122 -13.61 -0.69 -6.27
C GLY A 122 -15.06 -0.85 -6.76
N ARG A 123 -15.84 0.26 -6.79
CA ARG A 123 -17.21 0.24 -7.33
C ARG A 123 -17.28 0.05 -8.84
N LEU A 124 -16.21 0.27 -9.58
CA LEU A 124 -16.07 -0.08 -10.99
C LEU A 124 -15.69 -1.56 -11.19
N GLY A 125 -15.46 -2.30 -10.09
CA GLY A 125 -15.00 -3.68 -10.13
C GLY A 125 -13.52 -3.82 -10.44
N ILE A 126 -12.72 -2.83 -10.04
CA ILE A 126 -11.25 -2.84 -10.19
C ILE A 126 -10.63 -3.16 -8.83
N ASP A 127 -9.84 -4.23 -8.78
CA ASP A 127 -8.94 -4.56 -7.68
C ASP A 127 -7.52 -4.17 -8.10
N ILE A 128 -6.80 -3.47 -7.23
CA ILE A 128 -5.43 -3.01 -7.53
C ILE A 128 -4.34 -3.91 -6.96
N HIS A 129 -4.70 -4.82 -6.08
CA HIS A 129 -3.87 -5.92 -5.57
C HIS A 129 -4.77 -6.99 -4.95
N ALA A 130 -4.33 -8.24 -4.99
CA ALA A 130 -5.10 -9.33 -4.39
C ALA A 130 -4.82 -9.47 -2.88
N THR A 131 -3.54 -9.42 -2.46
CA THR A 131 -3.12 -9.72 -1.08
C THR A 131 -1.92 -8.90 -0.60
N ALA A 132 -1.28 -8.11 -1.44
CA ALA A 132 0.04 -7.53 -1.18
C ALA A 132 0.03 -5.99 -1.05
N GLY A 133 -1.04 -5.42 -0.48
CA GLY A 133 -1.15 -3.97 -0.26
C GLY A 133 -0.19 -3.40 0.80
N LYS A 134 0.42 -4.27 1.65
CA LYS A 134 1.35 -3.84 2.68
C LYS A 134 2.78 -3.69 2.14
N GLY A 135 3.35 -2.50 2.28
CA GLY A 135 4.79 -2.29 2.13
C GLY A 135 5.55 -2.50 3.44
N ASP A 136 6.86 -2.53 3.35
CA ASP A 136 7.75 -2.59 4.51
C ASP A 136 8.31 -1.20 4.86
N VAL A 137 8.75 -1.01 6.10
CA VAL A 137 9.56 0.16 6.48
C VAL A 137 10.83 0.16 5.65
N GLY A 138 11.18 1.30 5.06
CA GLY A 138 12.31 1.43 4.14
C GLY A 138 11.96 1.14 2.67
N PHE A 139 10.69 0.85 2.33
CA PHE A 139 10.27 0.78 0.94
C PHE A 139 10.47 2.13 0.24
N CYS A 140 11.08 2.11 -0.93
CA CYS A 140 11.44 3.31 -1.69
C CYS A 140 11.35 3.02 -3.20
N ASN A 141 10.14 3.15 -3.77
CA ASN A 141 9.89 2.92 -5.19
C ASN A 141 8.51 3.47 -5.63
N HIS A 142 8.21 3.34 -6.93
CA HIS A 142 6.84 3.29 -7.40
C HIS A 142 6.23 1.94 -7.02
N TRP A 143 4.94 1.91 -6.69
CA TRP A 143 4.25 0.66 -6.37
C TRP A 143 3.86 -0.05 -7.66
N THR A 144 4.18 -1.33 -7.75
CA THR A 144 3.58 -2.18 -8.77
C THR A 144 2.21 -2.64 -8.28
N LEU A 145 1.21 -2.48 -9.13
CA LEU A 145 -0.18 -2.84 -8.90
C LEU A 145 -0.50 -4.13 -9.64
N GLU A 146 -1.12 -5.10 -8.99
CA GLU A 146 -1.64 -6.33 -9.62
C GLU A 146 -3.12 -6.14 -9.93
N ILE A 147 -3.40 -5.44 -11.04
CA ILE A 147 -4.75 -5.00 -11.38
C ILE A 147 -5.56 -6.15 -11.97
N SER A 148 -6.71 -6.43 -11.40
CA SER A 148 -7.73 -7.32 -11.96
C SER A 148 -9.10 -6.63 -11.97
N VAL A 149 -10.00 -7.10 -12.85
CA VAL A 149 -11.34 -6.50 -12.99
C VAL A 149 -12.41 -7.56 -13.03
N SER A 150 -13.58 -7.28 -12.44
CA SER A 150 -14.74 -8.16 -12.47
C SER A 150 -15.59 -8.00 -13.74
N GLN A 151 -15.42 -6.91 -14.48
CA GLN A 151 -16.10 -6.59 -15.74
C GLN A 151 -15.20 -5.73 -16.62
N PRO A 152 -15.43 -5.62 -17.95
CA PRO A 152 -14.65 -4.73 -18.79
C PRO A 152 -14.75 -3.28 -18.31
N VAL A 153 -13.61 -2.66 -18.02
CA VAL A 153 -13.54 -1.27 -17.53
C VAL A 153 -12.49 -0.50 -18.31
N ARG A 154 -12.83 0.70 -18.76
CA ARG A 154 -11.87 1.60 -19.39
C ARG A 154 -11.15 2.43 -18.32
N VAL A 155 -9.81 2.37 -18.33
CA VAL A 155 -8.93 3.13 -17.46
C VAL A 155 -8.13 4.15 -18.26
N TYR A 156 -7.66 5.17 -17.57
CA TYR A 156 -6.88 6.26 -18.17
C TYR A 156 -5.60 6.46 -17.38
N ALA A 157 -4.56 6.93 -18.06
CA ALA A 157 -3.36 7.39 -17.37
C ALA A 157 -3.71 8.53 -16.39
N GLU A 158 -2.96 8.60 -15.30
CA GLU A 158 -3.09 9.63 -14.26
C GLU A 158 -4.45 9.67 -13.53
N MET A 159 -5.34 8.66 -13.74
CA MET A 159 -6.53 8.57 -12.92
C MET A 159 -6.18 8.20 -11.47
N PRO A 160 -6.90 8.72 -10.46
CA PRO A 160 -6.75 8.25 -9.08
C PRO A 160 -7.07 6.76 -9.00
N ILE A 161 -6.11 5.95 -8.53
CA ILE A 161 -6.25 4.48 -8.54
C ILE A 161 -6.27 3.89 -7.13
N GLY A 162 -5.48 4.43 -6.22
CA GLY A 162 -5.34 3.94 -4.87
C GLY A 162 -5.10 5.05 -3.86
N GLN A 163 -4.87 4.66 -2.62
CA GLN A 163 -4.54 5.54 -1.52
C GLN A 163 -3.53 4.88 -0.59
N LEU A 164 -2.54 5.63 -0.13
CA LEU A 164 -1.56 5.21 0.85
C LEU A 164 -2.02 5.57 2.26
N ILE A 165 -2.00 4.59 3.15
CA ILE A 165 -2.27 4.72 4.57
C ILE A 165 -0.97 4.36 5.30
N TYR A 166 -0.62 5.11 6.35
CA TYR A 166 0.62 4.91 7.09
C TYR A 166 0.35 4.51 8.53
N PHE A 167 0.99 3.42 8.96
CA PHE A 167 0.88 2.89 10.32
C PHE A 167 2.18 3.07 11.07
N LEU A 168 2.07 3.33 12.37
CA LEU A 168 3.21 3.31 13.28
C LEU A 168 3.66 1.87 13.53
N VAL A 169 4.99 1.68 13.60
CA VAL A 169 5.60 0.42 14.05
C VAL A 169 5.86 0.49 15.53
N GLU A 170 5.49 -0.54 16.27
CA GLU A 170 5.88 -0.70 17.66
C GLU A 170 7.28 -1.31 17.74
N GLY A 171 8.17 -0.67 18.49
CA GLY A 171 9.56 -1.08 18.64
C GLY A 171 10.49 -0.54 17.56
N GLU A 172 11.68 -1.11 17.48
CA GLU A 172 12.72 -0.75 16.52
C GLU A 172 12.78 -1.78 15.38
N VAL A 173 12.97 -1.28 14.16
CA VAL A 173 13.19 -2.13 12.98
C VAL A 173 14.70 -2.40 12.90
N GLU A 174 15.11 -3.65 13.06
CA GLU A 174 16.54 -4.03 13.03
C GLU A 174 17.16 -3.79 11.65
N VAL A 175 16.48 -4.20 10.58
CA VAL A 175 16.90 -4.00 9.19
C VAL A 175 15.71 -3.60 8.35
N ASP A 176 15.71 -2.39 7.85
CA ASP A 176 14.66 -1.90 6.96
C ASP A 176 14.75 -2.52 5.56
N TYR A 177 13.68 -2.35 4.75
CA TYR A 177 13.60 -2.96 3.43
C TYR A 177 14.71 -2.50 2.49
N SER A 178 15.14 -1.25 2.56
CA SER A 178 16.18 -0.70 1.68
C SER A 178 17.56 -1.33 1.93
N ASN A 179 17.80 -1.78 3.17
CA ASN A 179 19.05 -2.40 3.61
C ASN A 179 18.98 -3.94 3.66
N LYS A 180 17.82 -4.53 3.44
CA LYS A 180 17.60 -5.97 3.51
C LYS A 180 18.17 -6.67 2.28
N ALA A 181 19.13 -7.57 2.47
CA ALA A 181 19.78 -8.31 1.38
C ALA A 181 18.80 -9.15 0.51
N SER A 182 17.68 -9.58 1.08
CA SER A 182 16.64 -10.34 0.38
C SER A 182 15.56 -9.45 -0.27
N ALA A 183 15.69 -8.12 -0.20
CA ALA A 183 14.74 -7.21 -0.86
C ALA A 183 14.84 -7.37 -2.39
N LYS A 184 13.68 -7.57 -3.02
CA LYS A 184 13.62 -7.87 -4.46
C LYS A 184 13.27 -6.65 -5.31
N TYR A 185 12.50 -5.71 -4.75
CA TYR A 185 11.90 -4.58 -5.46
C TYR A 185 12.45 -3.23 -5.00
N ASN A 186 13.72 -3.18 -4.60
CA ASN A 186 14.40 -1.96 -4.15
C ASN A 186 15.14 -1.21 -5.28
N GLN A 187 15.21 -1.79 -6.48
CA GLN A 187 15.71 -1.07 -7.65
C GLN A 187 14.61 -0.12 -8.15
N ARG A 188 14.89 1.17 -8.17
CA ARG A 188 13.94 2.20 -8.61
C ARG A 188 13.49 1.92 -10.06
N SER A 189 12.17 1.85 -10.26
CA SER A 189 11.54 1.67 -11.57
C SER A 189 10.22 2.43 -11.61
N SER A 190 10.00 3.23 -12.65
CA SER A 190 8.70 3.84 -12.95
C SER A 190 7.80 2.93 -13.80
N LEU A 191 8.35 1.79 -14.29
CA LEU A 191 7.58 0.76 -14.98
C LEU A 191 7.12 -0.30 -13.96
N PRO A 192 5.96 -0.92 -14.17
CA PRO A 192 5.55 -2.07 -13.37
C PRO A 192 6.57 -3.20 -13.49
N VAL A 193 6.83 -3.87 -12.39
CA VAL A 193 7.85 -4.93 -12.29
C VAL A 193 7.14 -6.27 -12.13
N GLU A 194 7.58 -7.25 -12.89
CA GLU A 194 7.08 -8.62 -12.83
C GLU A 194 7.45 -9.33 -11.51
N SER A 195 6.78 -10.45 -11.23
CA SER A 195 7.05 -11.25 -10.05
C SER A 195 8.48 -11.78 -10.03
N MET A 196 9.19 -11.52 -8.92
CA MET A 196 10.50 -12.10 -8.65
C MET A 196 10.40 -13.35 -7.74
N MET A 197 9.29 -14.09 -7.78
CA MET A 197 9.08 -15.30 -6.98
C MET A 197 10.14 -16.37 -7.27
N TRP A 198 10.58 -16.48 -8.52
CA TRP A 198 11.63 -17.39 -8.99
C TRP A 198 12.98 -17.23 -8.29
N LYS A 199 13.25 -16.10 -7.64
CA LYS A 199 14.46 -15.87 -6.82
C LYS A 199 14.40 -16.54 -5.45
N ASN A 200 13.25 -17.09 -5.04
CA ASN A 200 13.14 -17.84 -3.79
C ASN A 200 13.54 -19.30 -4.01
N ALA A 201 14.23 -19.87 -3.02
CA ALA A 201 14.46 -21.30 -2.96
C ALA A 201 13.19 -22.00 -2.42
N PHE A 202 12.59 -22.93 -3.18
CA PHE A 202 11.47 -23.79 -2.77
C PHE A 202 11.32 -25.02 -3.68
#